data_6b4030c995113858fa9c94f09253b5ae
#
_entry.id   6b4030c995113858fa9c94f09253b5ae
#
_cell.length_a   1.000
_cell.length_b   1.000
_cell.length_c   1.000
_cell.angle_alpha   90.00
_cell.angle_beta   90.00
_cell.angle_gamma   90.00
#
_symmetry.space_group_name_H-M   'P 1'
#
loop_
_entity.id
_entity.type
_entity.pdbx_description
1 polymer ?
#
loop_
_entity_poly.entity_id
_entity_poly.type
_entity_poly.pdbx_seq_one_letter_code
_entity_poly.pdbx_strand_id
1 'polypeptide(L)'
;NMVFPGQVINVGGSASQSSNSNASSNTGSASTHTVKAGESLNIIANKYGVSVNALMKANNLNGYLITPNQTLKIPNGGSGAGAGGTATPSTGNDYNSPSFNHQNLYTKGQCTWYVFDKRAQAGKPISTYWSDAKYWASNAANDGYQVDNNPTVGAIMQSTPGPYGHVAYVERVNGDGSILISEMNYTNGPYNSDYRTIPASEVSLYAYI
;
A
#
# COMPACT_ATOMS: atom_id res chain seq x y z
N ASN A 1 -9.04 57.61 -17.76
CA ASN A 1 -8.99 56.15 -17.70
C ASN A 1 -8.83 55.71 -16.26
N MET A 2 -9.89 55.19 -15.68
CA MET A 2 -9.86 54.63 -14.32
C MET A 2 -9.37 53.22 -14.36
N VAL A 3 -8.42 52.87 -13.50
CA VAL A 3 -7.90 51.52 -13.30
C VAL A 3 -8.55 50.98 -12.03
N PHE A 4 -9.15 49.80 -12.14
CA PHE A 4 -9.81 49.13 -11.00
C PHE A 4 -8.84 48.17 -10.26
N PRO A 5 -8.97 48.02 -8.96
CA PRO A 5 -8.13 47.09 -8.21
C PRO A 5 -8.35 45.63 -8.71
N GLY A 6 -7.24 44.99 -9.15
CA GLY A 6 -7.23 43.63 -9.69
C GLY A 6 -6.95 43.52 -11.20
N GLN A 7 -6.73 44.61 -11.90
CA GLN A 7 -6.39 44.62 -13.32
C GLN A 7 -4.88 44.45 -13.54
N VAL A 8 -4.50 43.39 -14.26
CA VAL A 8 -3.11 43.16 -14.66
C VAL A 8 -2.81 43.94 -15.93
N ILE A 9 -1.86 44.85 -15.86
CA ILE A 9 -1.39 45.61 -17.02
C ILE A 9 -0.09 45.02 -17.53
N ASN A 10 -0.10 44.58 -18.80
CA ASN A 10 1.09 44.08 -19.49
C ASN A 10 1.85 45.29 -20.07
N VAL A 11 3.05 45.58 -19.58
CA VAL A 11 3.96 46.58 -20.14
C VAL A 11 5.02 45.82 -20.94
N GLY A 12 4.88 45.85 -22.26
CA GLY A 12 5.89 45.34 -23.17
C GLY A 12 7.17 46.18 -23.15
N GLY A 13 8.31 45.51 -23.01
CA GLY A 13 9.63 46.09 -23.13
C GLY A 13 10.66 44.99 -23.34
N SER A 14 11.12 44.88 -24.61
CA SER A 14 12.22 43.98 -24.99
C SER A 14 13.56 44.51 -24.46
N ALA A 15 14.35 43.66 -23.86
CA ALA A 15 15.82 43.73 -23.91
C ALA A 15 16.43 42.37 -23.57
N SER A 16 17.26 41.90 -24.46
CA SER A 16 18.09 40.72 -24.40
C SER A 16 19.19 40.82 -23.33
N GLN A 17 19.55 39.78 -22.62
CA GLN A 17 20.80 39.03 -22.70
C GLN A 17 21.12 38.21 -21.45
N SER A 18 21.36 36.94 -21.68
CA SER A 18 22.38 36.04 -21.11
C SER A 18 22.82 36.20 -19.65
N SER A 19 22.59 35.18 -18.85
CA SER A 19 23.64 34.30 -18.28
C SER A 19 23.06 33.31 -17.29
N ASN A 20 23.12 32.09 -17.64
CA ASN A 20 23.46 30.89 -16.87
C ASN A 20 23.43 31.00 -15.33
N SER A 21 22.43 30.39 -14.72
CA SER A 21 22.58 29.73 -13.42
C SER A 21 21.47 28.72 -13.29
N ASN A 22 21.90 27.49 -13.33
CA ASN A 22 21.15 26.26 -13.13
C ASN A 22 20.57 26.23 -11.72
N ALA A 23 19.30 26.55 -11.57
CA ALA A 23 18.50 26.18 -10.41
C ALA A 23 17.20 25.56 -10.93
N SER A 24 17.23 24.26 -11.08
CA SER A 24 16.05 23.44 -11.40
C SER A 24 15.09 23.48 -10.21
N SER A 25 14.31 24.53 -10.09
CA SER A 25 13.11 24.51 -9.26
C SER A 25 12.02 23.79 -10.03
N ASN A 26 11.98 22.47 -9.87
CA ASN A 26 10.88 21.64 -10.34
C ASN A 26 9.64 21.93 -9.48
N THR A 27 8.96 23.04 -9.74
CA THR A 27 7.61 23.31 -9.24
C THR A 27 6.63 22.45 -10.06
N GLY A 28 6.64 21.14 -9.81
CA GLY A 28 5.61 20.28 -10.31
C GLY A 28 4.27 20.71 -9.71
N SER A 29 3.33 21.11 -10.54
CA SER A 29 1.96 21.40 -10.11
C SER A 29 1.40 20.21 -9.34
N ALA A 30 1.16 20.39 -8.03
CA ALA A 30 0.49 19.38 -7.22
C ALA A 30 -0.90 19.14 -7.84
N SER A 31 -1.13 17.94 -8.34
CA SER A 31 -2.44 17.54 -8.80
C SER A 31 -3.38 17.36 -7.62
N THR A 32 -4.67 17.59 -7.82
CA THR A 32 -5.69 17.36 -6.80
C THR A 32 -6.66 16.28 -7.26
N HIS A 33 -7.23 15.55 -6.31
CA HIS A 33 -8.27 14.56 -6.55
C HIS A 33 -9.49 14.85 -5.68
N THR A 34 -10.66 14.90 -6.28
CA THR A 34 -11.92 14.98 -5.53
C THR A 34 -12.43 13.57 -5.28
N VAL A 35 -12.57 13.23 -4.00
CA VAL A 35 -13.00 11.90 -3.55
C VAL A 35 -14.43 11.62 -4.04
N LYS A 36 -14.62 10.50 -4.71
CA LYS A 36 -15.93 10.00 -5.12
C LYS A 36 -16.51 9.07 -4.07
N ALA A 37 -17.82 8.88 -4.10
CA ALA A 37 -18.48 7.91 -3.23
C ALA A 37 -17.87 6.50 -3.44
N GLY A 38 -17.47 5.85 -2.35
CA GLY A 38 -16.85 4.52 -2.37
C GLY A 38 -15.34 4.50 -2.60
N GLU A 39 -14.69 5.65 -2.82
CA GLU A 39 -13.22 5.69 -2.89
C GLU A 39 -12.61 5.71 -1.48
N SER A 40 -11.49 5.01 -1.33
CA SER A 40 -10.64 5.04 -0.14
C SER A 40 -9.28 5.68 -0.47
N LEU A 41 -8.52 6.06 0.57
CA LEU A 41 -7.16 6.57 0.38
C LEU A 41 -6.28 5.59 -0.39
N ASN A 42 -6.46 4.27 -0.19
CA ASN A 42 -5.72 3.26 -0.93
C ASN A 42 -6.04 3.26 -2.43
N ILE A 43 -7.33 3.35 -2.78
CA ILE A 43 -7.76 3.43 -4.19
C ILE A 43 -7.16 4.67 -4.86
N ILE A 44 -7.21 5.81 -4.16
CA ILE A 44 -6.70 7.08 -4.68
C ILE A 44 -5.16 7.04 -4.77
N ALA A 45 -4.49 6.55 -3.75
CA ALA A 45 -3.03 6.41 -3.73
C ALA A 45 -2.53 5.52 -4.89
N ASN A 46 -3.15 4.35 -5.09
CA ASN A 46 -2.83 3.44 -6.19
C ASN A 46 -3.07 4.09 -7.56
N LYS A 47 -4.17 4.83 -7.71
CA LYS A 47 -4.51 5.54 -8.95
C LYS A 47 -3.43 6.54 -9.37
N TYR A 48 -2.79 7.18 -8.41
CA TYR A 48 -1.77 8.20 -8.66
C TYR A 48 -0.33 7.72 -8.44
N GLY A 49 -0.13 6.44 -8.11
CA GLY A 49 1.20 5.86 -7.90
C GLY A 49 1.94 6.46 -6.71
N VAL A 50 1.22 6.86 -5.66
CA VAL A 50 1.77 7.41 -4.43
C VAL A 50 1.46 6.50 -3.25
N SER A 51 2.27 6.53 -2.19
CA SER A 51 1.93 5.80 -0.98
C SER A 51 0.78 6.48 -0.23
N VAL A 52 -0.03 5.69 0.49
CA VAL A 52 -1.10 6.21 1.35
C VAL A 52 -0.55 7.18 2.39
N ASN A 53 0.61 6.85 2.97
CA ASN A 53 1.28 7.70 3.94
C ASN A 53 1.70 9.06 3.34
N ALA A 54 2.22 9.06 2.10
CA ALA A 54 2.55 10.31 1.39
C ALA A 54 1.29 11.14 1.11
N LEU A 55 0.20 10.47 0.69
CA LEU A 55 -1.09 11.12 0.46
C LEU A 55 -1.67 11.71 1.74
N MET A 56 -1.65 10.98 2.84
CA MET A 56 -2.10 11.44 4.17
C MET A 56 -1.27 12.65 4.64
N LYS A 57 0.06 12.55 4.56
CA LYS A 57 0.97 13.61 4.97
C LYS A 57 0.77 14.89 4.15
N ALA A 58 0.57 14.77 2.83
CA ALA A 58 0.32 15.92 1.95
C ALA A 58 -0.99 16.64 2.26
N ASN A 59 -1.93 15.96 2.94
CA ASN A 59 -3.26 16.47 3.28
C ASN A 59 -3.48 16.68 4.78
N ASN A 60 -2.44 16.54 5.61
CA ASN A 60 -2.50 16.63 7.07
C ASN A 60 -3.58 15.73 7.69
N LEU A 61 -3.78 14.54 7.09
CA LEU A 61 -4.75 13.58 7.60
C LEU A 61 -4.13 12.78 8.76
N ASN A 62 -4.79 12.81 9.90
CA ASN A 62 -4.41 12.01 11.09
C ASN A 62 -5.11 10.65 11.11
N GLY A 63 -5.88 10.31 10.06
CA GLY A 63 -6.63 9.07 9.94
C GLY A 63 -7.05 8.84 8.48
N TYR A 64 -7.58 7.66 8.24
CA TYR A 64 -7.93 7.20 6.89
C TYR A 64 -9.33 7.60 6.44
N LEU A 65 -10.11 8.27 7.32
CA LEU A 65 -11.45 8.70 7.00
C LEU A 65 -11.40 9.86 6.00
N ILE A 66 -11.95 9.63 4.84
CA ILE A 66 -12.20 10.63 3.81
C ILE A 66 -13.68 10.62 3.44
N THR A 67 -14.20 11.75 3.00
CA THR A 67 -15.60 11.91 2.65
C THR A 67 -15.77 12.20 1.16
N PRO A 68 -16.87 11.76 0.54
CA PRO A 68 -17.20 12.17 -0.82
C PRO A 68 -17.16 13.69 -0.97
N ASN A 69 -16.64 14.16 -2.12
CA ASN A 69 -16.38 15.57 -2.45
C ASN A 69 -15.23 16.23 -1.68
N GLN A 70 -14.54 15.51 -0.79
CA GLN A 70 -13.29 16.00 -0.21
C GLN A 70 -12.21 16.12 -1.29
N THR A 71 -11.50 17.26 -1.34
CA THR A 71 -10.38 17.45 -2.26
C THR A 71 -9.07 17.08 -1.57
N LEU A 72 -8.34 16.15 -2.16
CA LEU A 72 -7.02 15.72 -1.70
C LEU A 72 -5.94 16.26 -2.62
N LYS A 73 -4.88 16.81 -2.04
CA LYS A 73 -3.64 17.12 -2.74
C LYS A 73 -2.91 15.82 -3.02
N ILE A 74 -2.60 15.55 -4.27
CA ILE A 74 -1.80 14.41 -4.65
C ILE A 74 -0.34 14.86 -4.63
N PRO A 75 0.50 14.33 -3.73
CA PRO A 75 1.91 14.64 -3.75
C PRO A 75 2.47 14.24 -5.12
N ASN A 76 3.26 15.10 -5.73
CA ASN A 76 3.98 14.71 -6.92
C ASN A 76 4.73 13.43 -6.59
N GLY A 77 4.56 12.39 -7.42
CA GLY A 77 5.30 11.16 -7.32
C GLY A 77 6.80 11.44 -7.40
N GLY A 78 7.33 11.97 -6.34
CA GLY A 78 8.72 11.83 -6.01
C GLY A 78 8.88 10.36 -5.73
N SER A 79 9.58 9.69 -6.60
CA SER A 79 9.99 8.31 -6.51
C SER A 79 10.43 7.96 -5.08
N GLY A 80 9.47 7.53 -4.26
CA GLY A 80 9.69 6.45 -3.36
C GLY A 80 9.51 5.20 -4.21
N ALA A 81 10.16 5.18 -5.36
CA ALA A 81 10.46 3.96 -6.05
C ALA A 81 11.37 3.21 -5.08
N GLY A 82 10.83 2.22 -4.41
CA GLY A 82 11.62 1.04 -4.17
C GLY A 82 12.15 0.65 -5.53
N ALA A 83 13.36 1.13 -5.84
CA ALA A 83 14.11 0.71 -7.00
C ALA A 83 14.02 -0.81 -7.01
N GLY A 84 13.62 -1.39 -8.14
CA GLY A 84 13.93 -2.74 -8.48
C GLY A 84 15.46 -2.91 -8.42
N GLY A 85 15.97 -3.00 -7.21
CA GLY A 85 17.28 -3.51 -6.92
C GLY A 85 17.17 -5.01 -7.03
N THR A 86 17.91 -5.59 -7.95
CA THR A 86 18.32 -6.99 -7.92
C THR A 86 18.69 -7.33 -6.48
N ALA A 87 17.78 -8.00 -5.77
CA ALA A 87 18.01 -8.43 -4.41
C ALA A 87 19.12 -9.50 -4.47
N THR A 88 20.33 -9.10 -4.12
CA THR A 88 21.31 -10.03 -3.61
C THR A 88 20.71 -10.63 -2.36
N PRO A 89 20.69 -11.97 -2.18
CA PRO A 89 20.19 -12.58 -0.95
C PRO A 89 21.08 -12.12 0.20
N SER A 90 20.56 -11.17 0.99
CA SER A 90 21.18 -10.76 2.25
C SER A 90 20.80 -11.79 3.30
N THR A 91 21.74 -12.63 3.65
CA THR A 91 21.68 -13.44 4.87
C THR A 91 21.90 -12.52 6.08
N GLY A 92 20.88 -11.79 6.48
CA GLY A 92 20.95 -10.92 7.65
C GLY A 92 19.57 -10.36 7.95
N ASN A 93 19.06 -10.69 9.11
CA ASN A 93 17.72 -10.38 9.64
C ASN A 93 17.52 -8.91 10.02
N ASP A 94 17.85 -7.95 9.17
CA ASP A 94 17.72 -6.52 9.49
C ASP A 94 16.56 -5.81 8.79
N TYR A 95 15.62 -6.57 8.18
CA TYR A 95 14.43 -5.95 7.65
C TYR A 95 13.44 -5.63 8.79
N ASN A 96 13.36 -4.36 9.13
CA ASN A 96 12.41 -3.86 10.12
C ASN A 96 11.06 -3.59 9.42
N SER A 97 10.17 -4.57 9.44
CA SER A 97 8.81 -4.42 8.90
C SER A 97 8.09 -3.27 9.59
N PRO A 98 7.33 -2.45 8.84
CA PRO A 98 6.45 -1.45 9.45
C PRO A 98 5.54 -2.06 10.50
N SER A 99 5.21 -1.30 11.53
CA SER A 99 4.28 -1.73 12.59
C SER A 99 3.13 -0.73 12.69
N PHE A 100 1.92 -1.24 12.79
CA PHE A 100 0.71 -0.43 12.87
C PHE A 100 -0.03 -0.70 14.18
N ASN A 101 -0.59 0.33 14.78
CA ASN A 101 -1.46 0.21 15.94
C ASN A 101 -2.92 0.45 15.54
N HIS A 102 -3.41 -0.39 14.63
CA HIS A 102 -4.77 -0.29 14.12
C HIS A 102 -5.70 -1.30 14.79
N GLN A 103 -6.95 -0.92 14.98
CA GLN A 103 -8.02 -1.88 15.26
C GLN A 103 -8.31 -2.70 14.00
N ASN A 104 -8.78 -3.93 14.20
CA ASN A 104 -9.22 -4.78 13.08
C ASN A 104 -10.57 -4.28 12.56
N LEU A 105 -10.56 -3.57 11.43
CA LEU A 105 -11.75 -3.06 10.76
C LEU A 105 -12.22 -3.95 9.61
N TYR A 106 -11.53 -5.07 9.34
CA TYR A 106 -11.96 -6.03 8.33
C TYR A 106 -13.26 -6.71 8.74
N THR A 107 -14.02 -7.17 7.76
CA THR A 107 -15.29 -7.87 8.00
C THR A 107 -15.03 -9.14 8.79
N LYS A 108 -15.63 -9.24 9.98
CA LYS A 108 -15.48 -10.35 10.89
C LYS A 108 -15.87 -11.68 10.23
N GLY A 109 -15.08 -12.72 10.47
CA GLY A 109 -15.33 -14.04 9.88
C GLY A 109 -14.75 -14.21 8.47
N GLN A 110 -14.04 -13.22 7.93
CA GLN A 110 -13.38 -13.29 6.63
C GLN A 110 -11.88 -13.58 6.77
N CYS A 111 -11.24 -14.01 5.70
CA CYS A 111 -9.80 -14.31 5.66
C CYS A 111 -8.94 -13.10 6.09
N THR A 112 -9.30 -11.92 5.63
CA THR A 112 -8.59 -10.67 5.98
C THR A 112 -8.68 -10.35 7.47
N TRP A 113 -9.86 -10.51 8.08
CA TRP A 113 -10.05 -10.33 9.51
C TRP A 113 -9.21 -11.32 10.32
N TYR A 114 -9.21 -12.58 9.91
CA TYR A 114 -8.47 -13.66 10.56
C TYR A 114 -6.96 -13.41 10.54
N VAL A 115 -6.42 -13.12 9.36
CA VAL A 115 -4.98 -12.92 9.19
C VAL A 115 -4.50 -11.65 9.91
N PHE A 116 -5.32 -10.59 9.93
CA PHE A 116 -5.02 -9.40 10.74
C PHE A 116 -4.86 -9.76 12.22
N ASP A 117 -5.80 -10.51 12.79
CA ASP A 117 -5.74 -10.94 14.20
C ASP A 117 -4.53 -11.85 14.47
N LYS A 118 -4.22 -12.79 13.56
CA LYS A 118 -3.04 -13.66 13.67
C LYS A 118 -1.74 -12.85 13.73
N ARG A 119 -1.60 -11.84 12.86
CA ARG A 119 -0.43 -10.94 12.83
C ARG A 119 -0.32 -10.11 14.12
N ALA A 120 -1.43 -9.58 14.60
CA ALA A 120 -1.48 -8.84 15.85
C ALA A 120 -1.08 -9.71 17.06
N GLN A 121 -1.60 -10.95 17.14
CA GLN A 121 -1.24 -11.91 18.18
C GLN A 121 0.24 -12.32 18.12
N ALA A 122 0.83 -12.37 16.93
CA ALA A 122 2.26 -12.63 16.74
C ALA A 122 3.16 -11.42 17.05
N GLY A 123 2.59 -10.31 17.53
CA GLY A 123 3.34 -9.08 17.80
C GLY A 123 3.83 -8.34 16.56
N LYS A 124 3.25 -8.64 15.39
CA LYS A 124 3.59 -8.04 14.10
C LYS A 124 2.33 -7.44 13.46
N PRO A 125 1.67 -6.46 14.10
CA PRO A 125 0.41 -5.91 13.62
C PRO A 125 0.60 -5.22 12.27
N ILE A 126 -0.42 -5.33 11.43
CA ILE A 126 -0.46 -4.82 10.06
C ILE A 126 -1.52 -3.72 9.91
N SER A 127 -1.55 -3.08 8.76
CA SER A 127 -2.58 -2.11 8.43
C SER A 127 -3.94 -2.79 8.25
N THR A 128 -5.01 -2.14 8.74
CA THR A 128 -6.39 -2.54 8.51
C THR A 128 -6.95 -1.99 7.18
N TYR A 129 -6.13 -1.29 6.38
CA TYR A 129 -6.58 -0.54 5.21
C TYR A 129 -6.10 -1.11 3.87
N TRP A 130 -5.70 -2.38 3.85
CA TRP A 130 -5.25 -3.02 2.61
C TRP A 130 -6.38 -3.48 1.69
N SER A 131 -7.65 -3.17 2.05
CA SER A 131 -8.83 -3.51 1.25
C SER A 131 -9.06 -5.01 1.12
N ASP A 132 -9.59 -5.47 -0.03
CA ASP A 132 -9.76 -6.90 -0.30
C ASP A 132 -8.42 -7.64 -0.40
N ALA A 133 -8.44 -8.92 -0.11
CA ALA A 133 -7.24 -9.76 -0.05
C ALA A 133 -6.36 -9.66 -1.31
N LYS A 134 -6.96 -9.55 -2.49
CA LYS A 134 -6.22 -9.43 -3.77
C LYS A 134 -5.33 -8.18 -3.87
N TYR A 135 -5.55 -7.18 -3.03
CA TYR A 135 -4.77 -5.93 -3.03
C TYR A 135 -3.71 -5.88 -1.92
N TRP A 136 -3.66 -6.89 -1.05
CA TRP A 136 -2.81 -6.85 0.14
C TRP A 136 -1.33 -6.75 -0.20
N ALA A 137 -0.82 -7.52 -1.17
CA ALA A 137 0.58 -7.45 -1.57
C ALA A 137 0.98 -6.05 -2.05
N SER A 138 0.17 -5.44 -2.94
CA SER A 138 0.46 -4.09 -3.45
C SER A 138 0.35 -3.02 -2.38
N ASN A 139 -0.65 -3.12 -1.50
CA ASN A 139 -0.86 -2.15 -0.44
C ASN A 139 0.19 -2.28 0.68
N ALA A 140 0.59 -3.51 1.00
CA ALA A 140 1.68 -3.77 1.92
C ALA A 140 3.02 -3.23 1.39
N ALA A 141 3.33 -3.46 0.12
CA ALA A 141 4.52 -2.88 -0.51
C ALA A 141 4.52 -1.35 -0.46
N ASN A 142 3.37 -0.71 -0.70
CA ASN A 142 3.22 0.75 -0.56
C ASN A 142 3.42 1.23 0.89
N ASP A 143 3.07 0.40 1.87
CA ASP A 143 3.31 0.68 3.29
C ASP A 143 4.75 0.33 3.73
N GLY A 144 5.59 -0.17 2.81
CA GLY A 144 7.01 -0.46 3.05
C GLY A 144 7.30 -1.89 3.50
N TYR A 145 6.33 -2.81 3.40
CA TYR A 145 6.60 -4.23 3.62
C TYR A 145 7.40 -4.84 2.48
N GLN A 146 8.25 -5.79 2.81
CA GLN A 146 8.82 -6.69 1.80
C GLN A 146 7.73 -7.61 1.28
N VAL A 147 7.63 -7.74 -0.03
CA VAL A 147 6.70 -8.65 -0.72
C VAL A 147 7.50 -9.45 -1.72
N ASP A 148 7.53 -10.76 -1.55
CA ASP A 148 8.28 -11.67 -2.43
C ASP A 148 7.54 -13.02 -2.58
N ASN A 149 8.23 -14.03 -3.12
CA ASN A 149 7.70 -15.39 -3.30
C ASN A 149 8.35 -16.40 -2.32
N ASN A 150 9.00 -15.92 -1.25
CA ASN A 150 9.71 -16.74 -0.28
C ASN A 150 8.95 -16.76 1.06
N PRO A 151 8.26 -17.84 1.41
CA PRO A 151 7.53 -17.90 2.65
C PRO A 151 8.44 -17.96 3.87
N THR A 152 8.07 -17.22 4.89
CA THR A 152 8.63 -17.34 6.24
C THR A 152 7.50 -17.57 7.24
N VAL A 153 7.83 -18.16 8.39
CA VAL A 153 6.84 -18.32 9.46
C VAL A 153 6.35 -16.94 9.92
N GLY A 154 5.04 -16.78 9.96
CA GLY A 154 4.41 -15.51 10.30
C GLY A 154 4.13 -14.60 9.10
N ALA A 155 4.59 -14.94 7.90
CA ALA A 155 4.23 -14.23 6.67
C ALA A 155 2.75 -14.42 6.34
N ILE A 156 2.25 -13.51 5.52
CA ILE A 156 0.91 -13.59 4.94
C ILE A 156 1.04 -14.13 3.53
N MET A 157 0.49 -15.29 3.26
CA MET A 157 0.33 -15.80 1.91
C MET A 157 -0.85 -15.09 1.25
N GLN A 158 -0.66 -14.55 0.04
CA GLN A 158 -1.71 -13.90 -0.72
C GLN A 158 -1.89 -14.55 -2.08
N SER A 159 -3.16 -14.78 -2.46
CA SER A 159 -3.58 -15.18 -3.79
C SER A 159 -4.61 -14.24 -4.38
N THR A 160 -4.60 -14.06 -5.69
CA THR A 160 -5.47 -13.10 -6.41
C THR A 160 -6.71 -13.70 -7.07
N PRO A 161 -6.86 -15.01 -7.29
CA PRO A 161 -8.03 -15.56 -7.96
C PRO A 161 -9.35 -15.20 -7.30
N GLY A 162 -10.38 -15.08 -8.11
CA GLY A 162 -11.73 -14.73 -7.66
C GLY A 162 -11.94 -13.21 -7.49
N PRO A 163 -13.14 -12.80 -7.10
CA PRO A 163 -13.51 -11.38 -7.04
C PRO A 163 -12.77 -10.62 -5.94
N TYR A 164 -12.41 -11.27 -4.85
CA TYR A 164 -11.80 -10.66 -3.66
C TYR A 164 -10.37 -11.11 -3.38
N GLY A 165 -9.90 -12.20 -4.02
CA GLY A 165 -8.66 -12.87 -3.66
C GLY A 165 -8.76 -13.62 -2.32
N HIS A 166 -7.61 -14.08 -1.80
CA HIS A 166 -7.56 -14.76 -0.52
C HIS A 166 -6.23 -14.51 0.19
N VAL A 167 -6.25 -14.51 1.53
CA VAL A 167 -5.06 -14.42 2.37
C VAL A 167 -5.09 -15.49 3.46
N ALA A 168 -3.90 -16.01 3.78
CA ALA A 168 -3.67 -17.00 4.82
C ALA A 168 -2.41 -16.66 5.63
N TYR A 169 -2.29 -17.21 6.82
CA TYR A 169 -1.13 -17.03 7.69
C TYR A 169 -0.20 -18.23 7.58
N VAL A 170 1.09 -18.01 7.39
CA VAL A 170 2.09 -19.09 7.31
C VAL A 170 2.47 -19.53 8.71
N GLU A 171 2.04 -20.72 9.09
CA GLU A 171 2.30 -21.32 10.40
C GLU A 171 3.65 -22.02 10.46
N ARG A 172 4.06 -22.65 9.36
CA ARG A 172 5.31 -23.41 9.29
C ARG A 172 5.82 -23.53 7.85
N VAL A 173 7.13 -23.49 7.70
CA VAL A 173 7.83 -23.87 6.48
C VAL A 173 8.48 -25.22 6.75
N ASN A 174 8.16 -26.22 5.95
CA ASN A 174 8.64 -27.59 6.12
C ASN A 174 9.99 -27.80 5.40
N GLY A 175 10.75 -28.81 5.83
CA GLY A 175 12.06 -29.11 5.26
C GLY A 175 12.01 -29.61 3.81
N ASP A 176 10.85 -30.05 3.31
CA ASP A 176 10.62 -30.43 1.92
C ASP A 176 10.21 -29.25 1.02
N GLY A 177 10.17 -28.05 1.57
CA GLY A 177 9.77 -26.81 0.88
C GLY A 177 8.26 -26.57 0.84
N SER A 178 7.42 -27.49 1.36
CA SER A 178 6.00 -27.22 1.54
C SER A 178 5.76 -26.29 2.72
N ILE A 179 4.59 -25.65 2.79
CA ILE A 179 4.21 -24.81 3.93
C ILE A 179 2.88 -25.22 4.52
N LEU A 180 2.75 -25.11 5.84
CA LEU A 180 1.47 -25.19 6.55
C LEU A 180 0.95 -23.76 6.71
N ILE A 181 -0.29 -23.54 6.28
CA ILE A 181 -1.00 -22.28 6.47
C ILE A 181 -2.22 -22.48 7.37
N SER A 182 -2.67 -21.40 8.00
CA SER A 182 -4.00 -21.29 8.58
C SER A 182 -4.78 -20.20 7.89
N GLU A 183 -6.05 -20.44 7.66
CA GLU A 183 -6.91 -19.57 6.89
C GLU A 183 -8.35 -19.58 7.41
N MET A 184 -9.16 -18.61 6.98
CA MET A 184 -10.58 -18.55 7.31
C MET A 184 -11.39 -18.23 6.06
N ASN A 185 -12.60 -18.78 5.98
CA ASN A 185 -13.53 -18.54 4.87
C ASN A 185 -12.94 -18.94 3.50
N TYR A 186 -12.23 -20.08 3.45
CA TYR A 186 -11.75 -20.63 2.17
C TYR A 186 -12.68 -21.74 1.66
N THR A 187 -12.78 -22.84 2.39
CA THR A 187 -13.63 -23.99 2.01
C THR A 187 -14.94 -24.07 2.78
N ASN A 188 -14.92 -23.69 4.05
CA ASN A 188 -16.02 -23.95 4.99
C ASN A 188 -16.89 -22.72 5.29
N GLY A 189 -16.75 -21.63 4.53
CA GLY A 189 -17.50 -20.40 4.71
C GLY A 189 -17.00 -19.51 5.86
N PRO A 190 -17.67 -18.35 6.06
CA PRO A 190 -17.29 -17.39 7.08
C PRO A 190 -17.24 -17.98 8.49
N TYR A 191 -16.35 -17.43 9.33
CA TYR A 191 -16.12 -17.84 10.72
C TYR A 191 -15.48 -19.22 10.92
N ASN A 192 -15.29 -20.01 9.88
CA ASN A 192 -14.63 -21.29 9.95
C ASN A 192 -13.17 -21.15 9.51
N SER A 193 -12.27 -21.46 10.42
CA SER A 193 -10.84 -21.53 10.14
C SER A 193 -10.41 -22.99 9.98
N ASP A 194 -9.44 -23.19 9.10
CA ASP A 194 -8.80 -24.50 8.90
C ASP A 194 -7.30 -24.35 8.64
N TYR A 195 -6.66 -25.50 8.47
CA TYR A 195 -5.25 -25.60 8.14
C TYR A 195 -5.10 -26.33 6.81
N ARG A 196 -4.22 -25.84 5.96
CA ARG A 196 -3.92 -26.45 4.69
C ARG A 196 -2.41 -26.49 4.43
N THR A 197 -1.94 -27.58 3.85
CA THR A 197 -0.57 -27.66 3.36
C THR A 197 -0.52 -27.26 1.90
N ILE A 198 0.34 -26.30 1.57
CA ILE A 198 0.66 -25.92 0.21
C ILE A 198 1.90 -26.73 -0.19
N PRO A 199 1.82 -27.54 -1.25
CA PRO A 199 2.97 -28.33 -1.69
C PRO A 199 4.08 -27.45 -2.22
N ALA A 200 5.34 -27.88 -2.11
CA ALA A 200 6.51 -27.13 -2.52
C ALA A 200 6.44 -26.60 -3.97
N SER A 201 5.81 -27.38 -4.87
CA SER A 201 5.62 -27.02 -6.27
C SER A 201 4.69 -25.81 -6.49
N GLU A 202 3.86 -25.47 -5.51
CA GLU A 202 2.89 -24.38 -5.60
C GLU A 202 3.29 -23.14 -4.79
N VAL A 203 4.24 -23.29 -3.87
CA VAL A 203 4.64 -22.19 -2.94
C VAL A 203 5.02 -20.93 -3.68
N SER A 204 5.76 -21.02 -4.79
CA SER A 204 6.20 -19.87 -5.57
C SER A 204 5.08 -19.20 -6.40
N LEU A 205 3.88 -19.77 -6.42
CA LEU A 205 2.73 -19.17 -7.12
C LEU A 205 2.05 -18.06 -6.31
N TYR A 206 2.42 -17.92 -5.05
CA TYR A 206 1.83 -16.95 -4.12
C TYR A 206 2.79 -15.81 -3.81
N ALA A 207 2.24 -14.66 -3.44
CA ALA A 207 3.00 -13.58 -2.83
C ALA A 207 3.00 -13.75 -1.30
N TYR A 208 4.13 -13.39 -0.67
CA TYR A 208 4.28 -13.39 0.79
C TYR A 208 4.65 -11.99 1.28
N ILE A 209 4.04 -11.60 2.43
CA ILE A 209 4.14 -10.28 3.05
C ILE A 209 4.70 -10.42 4.46
#